data_a5326ad3d83ba6e7f954473b906c2e2b
#
_entry.id   a5326ad3d83ba6e7f954473b906c2e2b
#
_cell.length_a   1.000
_cell.length_b   1.000
_cell.length_c   1.000
_cell.angle_alpha   90.00
_cell.angle_beta   90.00
_cell.angle_gamma   90.00
#
_symmetry.space_group_name_H-M   'P 1'
#
loop_
_entity.id
_entity.type
_entity.pdbx_description
1 polymer ?
#
loop_
_entity_poly.entity_id
_entity_poly.type
_entity_poly.pdbx_seq_one_letter_code
_entity_poly.pdbx_strand_id
1 'polypeptide(L)'
;MYPDYEMNNVPQQLTKNITGLGYQIRFSRWNANVFGKMYRLYSSTHKLMNQFTEEQKWEQLTSRKHRYGYGAAATYYILPSLQAKVSFEHAFRMPEAVEMFGDGMVQKSNPDLKPESSNNFNAGFLYDQNLGSHRLQAEVNYIYRDTKDFILKGVSLTNNPTTCYDNIGNVHTRGIEAMLGYSYKRNLHVSGNLTFQDIKDKMRYEKSQNTYVGDGMNENITYGQRLPNIPYFFMNGHADYNFLDFGKKGNSLSLNYDVQYIHDYYLSFTGLGAKATK
;
A
#
# COMPACT_ATOMS: atom_id res chain seq x y z
N MET A 1 40.04 11.61 -6.93
CA MET A 1 39.18 10.97 -5.92
C MET A 1 37.76 11.40 -6.33
N TYR A 2 36.88 10.46 -6.64
CA TYR A 2 35.53 10.80 -7.09
C TYR A 2 34.73 11.31 -5.89
N PRO A 3 34.13 12.52 -5.93
CA PRO A 3 33.34 13.08 -4.83
C PRO A 3 32.21 12.19 -4.38
N ASP A 4 31.68 11.37 -5.28
CA ASP A 4 30.57 10.43 -5.02
C ASP A 4 30.91 9.28 -4.08
N TYR A 5 32.22 8.97 -3.91
CA TYR A 5 32.65 7.88 -3.03
C TYR A 5 32.52 8.24 -1.56
N GLU A 6 32.71 9.51 -1.20
CA GLU A 6 32.52 9.99 0.19
C GLU A 6 31.03 10.09 0.54
N MET A 7 30.17 10.34 -0.44
CA MET A 7 28.72 10.44 -0.26
C MET A 7 28.09 9.13 0.26
N ASN A 8 28.59 8.00 -0.18
CA ASN A 8 28.10 6.66 0.22
C ASN A 8 28.57 6.23 1.62
N ASN A 9 29.55 6.91 2.22
CA ASN A 9 30.08 6.62 3.54
C ASN A 9 29.47 7.49 4.66
N VAL A 10 28.53 8.37 4.34
CA VAL A 10 27.91 9.23 5.35
C VAL A 10 26.79 8.45 6.07
N PRO A 11 26.84 8.34 7.41
CA PRO A 11 25.83 7.60 8.14
C PRO A 11 24.45 8.25 8.00
N GLN A 12 23.48 7.42 7.67
CA GLN A 12 22.08 7.80 7.56
C GLN A 12 21.29 7.14 8.66
N GLN A 13 20.34 7.83 9.25
CA GLN A 13 19.52 7.32 10.33
C GLN A 13 18.03 7.57 10.06
N LEU A 14 17.23 6.53 10.24
CA LEU A 14 15.78 6.61 10.23
C LEU A 14 15.22 5.89 11.44
N THR A 15 14.41 6.60 12.22
CA THR A 15 13.68 6.02 13.36
C THR A 15 12.20 6.29 13.19
N LYS A 16 11.41 5.22 13.20
CA LYS A 16 9.94 5.26 13.16
C LYS A 16 9.40 4.73 14.49
N ASN A 17 8.52 5.48 15.10
CA ASN A 17 7.80 5.05 16.30
C ASN A 17 6.30 5.23 16.07
N ILE A 18 5.53 4.17 16.33
CA ILE A 18 4.07 4.19 16.27
C ILE A 18 3.56 3.72 17.61
N THR A 19 2.85 4.58 18.31
CA THR A 19 2.21 4.28 19.59
C THR A 19 0.70 4.37 19.41
N GLY A 20 -0.03 3.35 19.83
CA GLY A 20 -1.50 3.31 19.71
C GLY A 20 -2.17 2.98 21.02
N LEU A 21 -3.36 3.54 21.20
CA LEU A 21 -4.29 3.20 22.25
C LEU A 21 -5.62 2.84 21.61
N GLY A 22 -6.21 1.71 22.01
CA GLY A 22 -7.50 1.25 21.54
C GLY A 22 -8.43 0.86 22.69
N TYR A 23 -9.71 1.09 22.48
CA TYR A 23 -10.75 0.66 23.40
C TYR A 23 -11.78 -0.18 22.65
N GLN A 24 -12.00 -1.40 23.12
CA GLN A 24 -12.95 -2.35 22.55
C GLN A 24 -14.20 -2.45 23.41
N ILE A 25 -15.36 -2.35 22.77
CA ILE A 25 -16.68 -2.45 23.38
C ILE A 25 -17.36 -3.69 22.79
N ARG A 26 -17.91 -4.54 23.65
CA ARG A 26 -18.64 -5.75 23.25
C ARG A 26 -20.04 -5.74 23.84
N PHE A 27 -21.01 -5.92 22.97
CA PHE A 27 -22.42 -6.16 23.33
C PHE A 27 -22.87 -7.50 22.73
N SER A 28 -24.08 -7.91 23.04
CA SER A 28 -24.65 -9.18 22.55
C SER A 28 -24.45 -9.43 21.04
N ARG A 29 -24.74 -8.42 20.20
CA ARG A 29 -24.65 -8.51 18.74
C ARG A 29 -23.68 -7.49 18.13
N TRP A 30 -22.95 -6.74 18.94
CA TRP A 30 -22.07 -5.69 18.49
C TRP A 30 -20.68 -5.84 19.08
N ASN A 31 -19.68 -5.72 18.22
CA ASN A 31 -18.33 -5.43 18.64
C ASN A 31 -17.95 -4.10 18.02
N ALA A 32 -17.44 -3.19 18.81
CA ALA A 32 -16.94 -1.91 18.34
C ALA A 32 -15.54 -1.67 18.90
N ASN A 33 -14.70 -1.01 18.13
CA ASN A 33 -13.36 -0.61 18.52
C ASN A 33 -13.13 0.84 18.10
N VAL A 34 -12.60 1.65 19.00
CA VAL A 34 -12.12 3.01 18.72
C VAL A 34 -10.65 3.08 19.11
N PHE A 35 -9.85 3.76 18.31
CA PHE A 35 -8.42 3.85 18.57
C PHE A 35 -7.81 5.17 18.10
N GLY A 36 -6.72 5.53 18.77
CA GLY A 36 -5.83 6.63 18.37
C GLY A 36 -4.42 6.14 18.20
N LYS A 37 -3.69 6.72 17.26
CA LYS A 37 -2.28 6.41 16.97
C LYS A 37 -1.46 7.69 16.91
N MET A 38 -0.26 7.63 17.45
CA MET A 38 0.75 8.68 17.29
C MET A 38 1.91 8.14 16.49
N TYR A 39 2.26 8.84 15.44
CA TYR A 39 3.37 8.51 14.56
C TYR A 39 4.50 9.52 14.78
N ARG A 40 5.71 9.04 14.94
CA ARG A 40 6.93 9.86 15.03
C ARG A 40 7.94 9.34 14.03
N LEU A 41 8.43 10.25 13.20
CA LEU A 41 9.53 10.00 12.28
C LEU A 41 10.69 10.91 12.64
N TYR A 42 11.84 10.32 12.83
CA TYR A 42 13.12 11.03 12.91
C TYR A 42 14.00 10.54 11.76
N SER A 43 14.55 11.46 10.99
CA SER A 43 15.53 11.14 9.96
C SER A 43 16.73 12.08 10.07
N SER A 44 17.93 11.53 9.85
CA SER A 44 19.17 12.28 9.77
C SER A 44 19.96 11.78 8.57
N THR A 45 20.36 12.70 7.72
CA THR A 45 21.19 12.47 6.53
C THR A 45 22.13 13.64 6.35
N HIS A 46 23.00 13.57 5.36
CA HIS A 46 23.88 14.67 4.99
C HIS A 46 23.59 15.07 3.55
N LYS A 47 23.57 16.34 3.28
CA LYS A 47 23.38 16.92 1.96
C LYS A 47 24.63 17.69 1.57
N LEU A 48 25.08 17.48 0.34
CA LEU A 48 26.15 18.27 -0.23
C LEU A 48 25.59 19.64 -0.64
N MET A 49 26.09 20.67 0.04
CA MET A 49 25.81 22.06 -0.31
C MET A 49 26.87 22.53 -1.30
N ASN A 50 26.52 23.37 -2.24
CA ASN A 50 27.44 23.93 -3.24
C ASN A 50 28.10 22.90 -4.18
N GLN A 51 27.29 22.11 -4.89
CA GLN A 51 27.77 21.11 -5.87
C GLN A 51 28.66 21.70 -7.00
N PHE A 52 28.62 23.02 -7.18
CA PHE A 52 29.29 23.71 -8.30
C PHE A 52 30.43 24.63 -7.87
N THR A 53 30.82 24.62 -6.60
CA THR A 53 31.94 25.41 -6.08
C THR A 53 33.07 24.49 -5.59
N GLU A 54 34.32 25.00 -5.58
CA GLU A 54 35.50 24.25 -5.13
C GLU A 54 35.45 23.86 -3.64
N GLU A 55 34.63 24.54 -2.84
CA GLU A 55 34.39 24.20 -1.44
C GLU A 55 33.09 23.37 -1.29
N GLN A 56 33.20 22.07 -1.45
CA GLN A 56 32.12 21.14 -1.16
C GLN A 56 31.96 21.00 0.36
N LYS A 57 30.84 21.44 0.90
CA LYS A 57 30.52 21.32 2.33
C LYS A 57 29.35 20.39 2.53
N TRP A 58 29.54 19.40 3.38
CA TRP A 58 28.48 18.50 3.85
C TRP A 58 27.75 19.13 5.02
N GLU A 59 26.43 19.24 4.91
CA GLU A 59 25.56 19.72 5.99
C GLU A 59 24.66 18.58 6.46
N GLN A 60 24.60 18.41 7.78
CA GLN A 60 23.69 17.44 8.38
C GLN A 60 22.26 17.96 8.32
N LEU A 61 21.40 17.22 7.65
CA LEU A 61 19.97 17.49 7.55
C LEU A 61 19.20 16.56 8.48
N THR A 62 18.54 17.14 9.49
CA THR A 62 17.68 16.38 10.40
C THR A 62 16.23 16.78 10.23
N SER A 63 15.33 15.82 10.24
CA SER A 63 13.89 16.04 10.17
C SER A 63 13.16 15.27 11.26
N ARG A 64 12.19 15.94 11.90
CA ARG A 64 11.30 15.33 12.89
C ARG A 64 9.87 15.61 12.51
N LYS A 65 9.09 14.55 12.29
CA LYS A 65 7.68 14.67 11.90
C LYS A 65 6.81 13.92 12.89
N HIS A 66 5.73 14.57 13.31
CA HIS A 66 4.71 13.99 14.20
C HIS A 66 3.37 14.01 13.49
N ARG A 67 2.61 12.92 13.62
CA ARG A 67 1.25 12.80 13.05
C ARG A 67 0.37 12.04 14.00
N TYR A 68 -0.93 12.31 13.93
CA TYR A 68 -1.94 11.66 14.78
C TYR A 68 -3.00 11.04 13.89
N GLY A 69 -3.16 9.73 14.02
CA GLY A 69 -4.20 8.97 13.36
C GLY A 69 -5.27 8.54 14.36
N TYR A 70 -6.44 8.25 13.85
CA TYR A 70 -7.56 7.77 14.64
C TYR A 70 -8.49 6.93 13.77
N GLY A 71 -9.29 6.10 14.42
CA GLY A 71 -10.23 5.28 13.70
C GLY A 71 -11.25 4.61 14.61
N ALA A 72 -12.25 4.06 13.94
CA ALA A 72 -13.27 3.25 14.56
C ALA A 72 -13.65 2.10 13.64
N ALA A 73 -14.00 0.95 14.23
CA ALA A 73 -14.53 -0.20 13.51
C ALA A 73 -15.69 -0.79 14.30
N ALA A 74 -16.69 -1.29 13.59
CA ALA A 74 -17.82 -1.98 14.18
C ALA A 74 -18.16 -3.24 13.38
N THR A 75 -18.56 -4.27 14.11
CA THR A 75 -19.12 -5.52 13.57
C THR A 75 -20.49 -5.73 14.19
N TYR A 76 -21.47 -6.00 13.34
CA TYR A 76 -22.81 -6.37 13.75
C TYR A 76 -23.12 -7.79 13.31
N TYR A 77 -23.53 -8.64 14.24
CA TYR A 77 -23.94 -10.01 13.98
C TYR A 77 -25.43 -10.03 13.60
N ILE A 78 -25.72 -10.02 12.30
CA ILE A 78 -27.07 -10.12 11.73
C ILE A 78 -27.67 -11.48 12.12
N LEU A 79 -26.87 -12.53 11.91
CA LEU A 79 -27.08 -13.91 12.31
C LEU A 79 -25.80 -14.44 12.96
N PRO A 80 -25.82 -15.56 13.67
CA PRO A 80 -24.61 -16.18 14.19
C PRO A 80 -23.56 -16.46 13.09
N SER A 81 -24.03 -16.73 11.86
CA SER A 81 -23.20 -17.03 10.70
C SER A 81 -22.98 -15.83 9.75
N LEU A 82 -23.66 -14.69 9.97
CA LEU A 82 -23.59 -13.53 9.07
C LEU A 82 -23.27 -12.26 9.84
N GLN A 83 -22.18 -11.61 9.48
CA GLN A 83 -21.69 -10.38 10.07
C GLN A 83 -21.66 -9.26 9.03
N ALA A 84 -22.08 -8.06 9.44
CA ALA A 84 -21.77 -6.82 8.73
C ALA A 84 -20.61 -6.12 9.44
N LYS A 85 -19.66 -5.61 8.68
CA LYS A 85 -18.47 -4.92 9.18
C LYS A 85 -18.37 -3.54 8.56
N VAL A 86 -17.95 -2.57 9.33
CA VAL A 86 -17.63 -1.22 8.83
C VAL A 86 -16.43 -0.69 9.60
N SER A 87 -15.55 0.02 8.91
CA SER A 87 -14.44 0.72 9.56
C SER A 87 -14.11 2.03 8.86
N PHE A 88 -13.62 2.94 9.65
CA PHE A 88 -13.02 4.19 9.21
C PHE A 88 -11.69 4.40 9.94
N GLU A 89 -10.66 4.82 9.20
CA GLU A 89 -9.37 5.17 9.78
C GLU A 89 -8.76 6.37 9.04
N HIS A 90 -8.37 7.38 9.80
CA HIS A 90 -7.40 8.37 9.35
C HIS A 90 -6.00 7.90 9.74
N ALA A 91 -5.20 7.50 8.74
CA ALA A 91 -3.90 6.87 8.93
C ALA A 91 -2.76 7.62 8.23
N PHE A 92 -1.53 7.35 8.67
CA PHE A 92 -0.31 7.86 8.04
C PHE A 92 0.62 6.72 7.67
N ARG A 93 1.20 6.79 6.46
CA ARG A 93 2.33 5.96 6.04
C ARG A 93 3.60 6.79 6.11
N MET A 94 4.54 6.37 6.95
CA MET A 94 5.86 7.00 7.03
C MET A 94 6.74 6.50 5.88
N PRO A 95 7.53 7.39 5.24
CA PRO A 95 8.47 6.97 4.20
C PRO A 95 9.44 5.89 4.69
N GLU A 96 9.87 5.02 3.78
CA GLU A 96 10.91 4.01 4.04
C GLU A 96 12.32 4.60 3.87
N ALA A 97 13.33 3.94 4.44
CA ALA A 97 14.71 4.40 4.35
C ALA A 97 15.18 4.51 2.89
N VAL A 98 14.85 3.50 2.07
CA VAL A 98 15.20 3.49 0.64
C VAL A 98 14.49 4.58 -0.14
N GLU A 99 13.27 4.98 0.25
CA GLU A 99 12.55 6.09 -0.36
C GLU A 99 13.21 7.44 -0.07
N MET A 100 13.67 7.64 1.18
CA MET A 100 14.28 8.89 1.63
C MET A 100 15.75 9.02 1.24
N PHE A 101 16.51 7.94 1.32
CA PHE A 101 17.98 8.00 1.20
C PHE A 101 18.50 7.45 -0.12
N GLY A 102 17.64 6.75 -0.90
CA GLY A 102 18.07 6.11 -2.14
C GLY A 102 18.90 4.87 -1.89
N ASP A 103 19.58 4.38 -2.95
CA ASP A 103 20.45 3.21 -2.92
C ASP A 103 21.93 3.53 -3.19
N GLY A 104 22.23 4.83 -3.37
CA GLY A 104 23.58 5.29 -3.71
C GLY A 104 24.03 5.00 -5.15
N MET A 105 23.17 4.38 -5.98
CA MET A 105 23.48 4.01 -7.36
C MET A 105 22.52 4.64 -8.37
N VAL A 106 21.34 4.06 -8.53
CA VAL A 106 20.35 4.49 -9.51
C VAL A 106 19.15 5.22 -8.87
N GLN A 107 18.93 5.01 -7.59
CA GLN A 107 17.86 5.68 -6.87
C GLN A 107 18.39 6.89 -6.09
N LYS A 108 17.93 8.06 -6.50
CA LYS A 108 18.26 9.33 -5.83
C LYS A 108 17.55 9.43 -4.47
N SER A 109 18.20 10.09 -3.53
CA SER A 109 17.64 10.42 -2.22
C SER A 109 16.62 11.56 -2.32
N ASN A 110 15.57 11.48 -1.51
CA ASN A 110 14.63 12.57 -1.24
C ASN A 110 14.31 12.64 0.26
N PRO A 111 15.16 13.29 1.06
CA PRO A 111 14.97 13.39 2.51
C PRO A 111 13.78 14.28 2.92
N ASP A 112 13.23 15.06 2.00
CA ASP A 112 12.10 15.97 2.22
C ASP A 112 10.73 15.27 2.10
N LEU A 113 10.69 13.98 1.76
CA LEU A 113 9.46 13.22 1.63
C LEU A 113 8.56 13.39 2.85
N LYS A 114 7.30 13.73 2.58
CA LYS A 114 6.26 13.85 3.59
C LYS A 114 5.61 12.48 3.84
N PRO A 115 5.17 12.19 5.08
CA PRO A 115 4.30 11.05 5.31
C PRO A 115 3.00 11.18 4.50
N GLU A 116 2.59 10.10 3.84
CA GLU A 116 1.25 10.03 3.25
C GLU A 116 0.20 10.10 4.35
N SER A 117 -0.91 10.78 4.10
CA SER A 117 -2.09 10.72 4.95
C SER A 117 -3.27 10.15 4.19
N SER A 118 -4.01 9.24 4.78
CA SER A 118 -5.15 8.62 4.11
C SER A 118 -6.38 8.55 5.01
N ASN A 119 -7.54 8.80 4.39
CA ASN A 119 -8.84 8.49 4.96
C ASN A 119 -9.31 7.17 4.33
N ASN A 120 -9.42 6.13 5.14
CA ASN A 120 -9.78 4.79 4.72
C ASN A 120 -11.17 4.45 5.25
N PHE A 121 -12.06 4.04 4.36
CA PHE A 121 -13.37 3.52 4.70
C PHE A 121 -13.52 2.13 4.11
N ASN A 122 -13.94 1.16 4.93
CA ASN A 122 -14.24 -0.19 4.48
C ASN A 122 -15.62 -0.59 5.01
N ALA A 123 -16.39 -1.31 4.17
CA ALA A 123 -17.66 -1.89 4.56
C ALA A 123 -17.82 -3.25 3.88
N GLY A 124 -18.31 -4.24 4.62
CA GLY A 124 -18.43 -5.58 4.05
C GLY A 124 -19.28 -6.52 4.88
N PHE A 125 -19.41 -7.73 4.34
CA PHE A 125 -20.13 -8.83 4.95
C PHE A 125 -19.24 -10.06 5.02
N LEU A 126 -19.34 -10.79 6.12
CA LEU A 126 -18.73 -12.10 6.31
C LEU A 126 -19.82 -13.11 6.61
N TYR A 127 -19.88 -14.16 5.83
CA TYR A 127 -20.67 -15.36 6.11
C TYR A 127 -19.73 -16.52 6.45
N ASP A 128 -19.96 -17.19 7.57
CA ASP A 128 -19.21 -18.38 8.00
C ASP A 128 -20.17 -19.37 8.66
N GLN A 129 -20.40 -20.50 8.01
CA GLN A 129 -21.39 -21.49 8.43
C GLN A 129 -20.84 -22.89 8.33
N ASN A 130 -21.01 -23.66 9.41
CA ASN A 130 -20.82 -25.10 9.43
C ASN A 130 -22.16 -25.80 9.15
N LEU A 131 -22.19 -26.61 8.10
CA LEU A 131 -23.36 -27.38 7.64
C LEU A 131 -23.02 -28.87 7.71
N GLY A 132 -22.99 -29.42 8.92
CA GLY A 132 -22.59 -30.82 9.15
C GLY A 132 -21.12 -31.05 8.77
N SER A 133 -20.90 -31.82 7.70
CA SER A 133 -19.55 -32.12 7.20
C SER A 133 -18.96 -31.02 6.31
N HIS A 134 -19.72 -29.96 6.01
CA HIS A 134 -19.35 -28.87 5.12
C HIS A 134 -19.13 -27.59 5.92
N ARG A 135 -18.16 -26.79 5.52
CA ARG A 135 -18.01 -25.42 5.99
C ARG A 135 -17.94 -24.50 4.79
N LEU A 136 -18.74 -23.46 4.80
CA LEU A 136 -18.74 -22.41 3.79
C LEU A 136 -18.38 -21.09 4.45
N GLN A 137 -17.38 -20.39 3.89
CA GLN A 137 -16.96 -19.07 4.28
C GLN A 137 -16.96 -18.17 3.06
N ALA A 138 -17.61 -17.01 3.14
CA ALA A 138 -17.63 -16.01 2.09
C ALA A 138 -17.48 -14.62 2.71
N GLU A 139 -16.62 -13.80 2.14
CA GLU A 139 -16.42 -12.42 2.56
C GLU A 139 -16.40 -11.51 1.35
N VAL A 140 -17.05 -10.35 1.46
CA VAL A 140 -16.97 -9.28 0.48
C VAL A 140 -16.78 -7.96 1.20
N ASN A 141 -15.80 -7.17 0.75
CA ASN A 141 -15.48 -5.87 1.31
C ASN A 141 -15.42 -4.84 0.19
N TYR A 142 -16.06 -3.70 0.39
CA TYR A 142 -15.84 -2.49 -0.37
C TYR A 142 -14.75 -1.66 0.31
N ILE A 143 -13.80 -1.16 -0.49
CA ILE A 143 -12.68 -0.34 -0.05
C ILE A 143 -12.80 1.03 -0.68
N TYR A 144 -12.66 2.06 0.15
CA TYR A 144 -12.53 3.44 -0.28
C TYR A 144 -11.36 4.08 0.46
N ARG A 145 -10.40 4.66 -0.28
CA ARG A 145 -9.27 5.35 0.30
C ARG A 145 -9.00 6.65 -0.45
N ASP A 146 -8.86 7.73 0.28
CA ASP A 146 -8.43 9.03 -0.22
C ASP A 146 -7.10 9.38 0.43
N THR A 147 -6.03 9.39 -0.38
CA THR A 147 -4.65 9.55 0.08
C THR A 147 -4.10 10.89 -0.42
N LYS A 148 -3.51 11.66 0.48
CA LYS A 148 -2.77 12.89 0.20
C LYS A 148 -1.27 12.64 0.34
N ASP A 149 -0.47 13.43 -0.38
CA ASP A 149 0.99 13.31 -0.40
C ASP A 149 1.46 11.86 -0.73
N PHE A 150 0.78 11.19 -1.66
CA PHE A 150 1.10 9.83 -2.05
C PHE A 150 2.54 9.73 -2.57
N ILE A 151 3.31 8.76 -2.08
CA ILE A 151 4.71 8.56 -2.46
C ILE A 151 4.78 7.62 -3.64
N LEU A 152 5.22 8.12 -4.79
CA LEU A 152 5.39 7.33 -6.01
C LEU A 152 6.83 7.39 -6.48
N LYS A 153 7.32 6.27 -7.02
CA LYS A 153 8.62 6.17 -7.67
C LYS A 153 8.54 6.72 -9.09
N GLY A 154 9.21 7.84 -9.34
CA GLY A 154 9.39 8.42 -10.64
C GLY A 154 10.66 7.92 -11.33
N VAL A 155 10.70 8.00 -12.67
CA VAL A 155 11.86 7.67 -13.48
C VAL A 155 12.28 8.90 -14.27
N SER A 156 13.52 9.32 -14.14
CA SER A 156 14.11 10.36 -14.98
C SER A 156 14.80 9.71 -16.18
N LEU A 157 14.28 9.99 -17.37
CA LEU A 157 14.79 9.46 -18.65
C LEU A 157 15.85 10.40 -19.25
N THR A 158 16.90 10.71 -18.50
CA THR A 158 18.09 11.41 -19.01
C THR A 158 19.12 10.39 -19.53
N ASN A 159 20.27 10.88 -20.03
CA ASN A 159 21.38 10.04 -20.49
C ASN A 159 21.89 9.05 -19.42
N ASN A 160 21.55 9.31 -18.16
CA ASN A 160 21.79 8.40 -17.04
C ASN A 160 20.45 8.21 -16.30
N PRO A 161 19.68 7.15 -16.63
CA PRO A 161 18.35 6.96 -16.05
C PRO A 161 18.44 6.74 -14.54
N THR A 162 17.79 7.60 -13.79
CA THR A 162 17.72 7.53 -12.34
C THR A 162 16.27 7.49 -11.89
N THR A 163 16.04 6.92 -10.73
CA THR A 163 14.73 6.91 -10.08
C THR A 163 14.75 7.79 -8.84
N CYS A 164 13.61 8.35 -8.47
CA CYS A 164 13.42 9.11 -7.25
C CYS A 164 12.00 8.90 -6.75
N TYR A 165 11.82 8.80 -5.45
CA TYR A 165 10.49 8.85 -4.84
C TYR A 165 10.10 10.28 -4.54
N ASP A 166 8.85 10.62 -4.86
CA ASP A 166 8.31 11.97 -4.59
C ASP A 166 6.85 11.88 -4.15
N ASN A 167 6.38 12.95 -3.49
CA ASN A 167 4.98 13.09 -3.14
C ASN A 167 4.21 13.65 -4.35
N ILE A 168 3.46 12.79 -5.04
CA ILE A 168 2.74 13.15 -6.29
C ILE A 168 1.37 13.82 -6.07
N GLY A 169 0.98 14.06 -4.83
CA GLY A 169 -0.30 14.70 -4.52
C GLY A 169 -1.38 13.72 -4.09
N ASN A 170 -2.59 13.85 -4.63
CA ASN A 170 -3.78 13.14 -4.13
C ASN A 170 -4.10 11.92 -4.99
N VAL A 171 -4.30 10.78 -4.34
CA VAL A 171 -4.67 9.53 -4.98
C VAL A 171 -5.95 8.97 -4.37
N HIS A 172 -6.84 8.51 -5.23
CA HIS A 172 -8.11 7.92 -4.83
C HIS A 172 -8.14 6.44 -5.19
N THR A 173 -8.44 5.61 -4.21
CA THR A 173 -8.62 4.17 -4.39
C THR A 173 -10.06 3.78 -4.11
N ARG A 174 -10.65 3.03 -5.03
CA ARG A 174 -11.92 2.33 -4.84
C ARG A 174 -11.74 0.88 -5.21
N GLY A 175 -12.32 -0.03 -4.45
CA GLY A 175 -12.13 -1.43 -4.74
C GLY A 175 -13.15 -2.33 -4.08
N ILE A 176 -13.15 -3.57 -4.53
CA ILE A 176 -13.89 -4.67 -3.94
C ILE A 176 -12.90 -5.82 -3.73
N GLU A 177 -12.90 -6.37 -2.54
CA GLU A 177 -12.23 -7.63 -2.22
C GLU A 177 -13.28 -8.67 -1.92
N ALA A 178 -13.12 -9.87 -2.48
CA ALA A 178 -13.99 -10.99 -2.16
C ALA A 178 -13.16 -12.23 -1.89
N MET A 179 -13.62 -13.04 -0.95
CA MET A 179 -13.05 -14.33 -0.59
C MET A 179 -14.15 -15.38 -0.51
N LEU A 180 -13.86 -16.57 -1.02
CA LEU A 180 -14.71 -17.75 -0.88
C LEU A 180 -13.84 -18.90 -0.39
N GLY A 181 -14.29 -19.61 0.64
CA GLY A 181 -13.68 -20.81 1.17
C GLY A 181 -14.72 -21.91 1.37
N TYR A 182 -14.39 -23.09 0.96
CA TYR A 182 -15.22 -24.28 1.15
C TYR A 182 -14.38 -25.44 1.67
N SER A 183 -14.87 -26.11 2.70
CA SER A 183 -14.24 -27.33 3.21
C SER A 183 -15.27 -28.45 3.34
N TYR A 184 -14.85 -29.67 3.00
CA TYR A 184 -15.64 -30.88 3.20
C TYR A 184 -14.86 -31.86 4.07
N LYS A 185 -15.35 -32.09 5.28
CA LYS A 185 -14.68 -32.90 6.30
C LYS A 185 -13.21 -32.44 6.49
N ARG A 186 -12.29 -33.42 6.51
CA ARG A 186 -10.83 -33.21 6.50
C ARG A 186 -10.20 -33.48 5.14
N ASN A 187 -11.04 -33.78 4.14
CA ASN A 187 -10.58 -34.29 2.86
C ASN A 187 -10.34 -33.20 1.84
N LEU A 188 -11.25 -32.23 1.74
CA LEU A 188 -11.21 -31.20 0.71
C LEU A 188 -11.25 -29.82 1.35
N HIS A 189 -10.33 -28.96 0.93
CA HIS A 189 -10.42 -27.53 1.14
C HIS A 189 -10.18 -26.82 -0.19
N VAL A 190 -11.06 -25.90 -0.55
CA VAL A 190 -10.93 -25.02 -1.71
C VAL A 190 -11.15 -23.60 -1.25
N SER A 191 -10.25 -22.71 -1.61
CA SER A 191 -10.40 -21.28 -1.32
C SER A 191 -9.92 -20.40 -2.47
N GLY A 192 -10.47 -19.22 -2.54
CA GLY A 192 -10.04 -18.22 -3.50
C GLY A 192 -10.32 -16.82 -2.99
N ASN A 193 -9.52 -15.89 -3.44
CA ASN A 193 -9.75 -14.47 -3.22
C ASN A 193 -9.53 -13.71 -4.52
N LEU A 194 -10.24 -12.61 -4.64
CA LEU A 194 -10.07 -11.67 -5.74
C LEU A 194 -10.07 -10.24 -5.20
N THR A 195 -9.31 -9.39 -5.86
CA THR A 195 -9.28 -7.96 -5.63
C THR A 195 -9.47 -7.22 -6.94
N PHE A 196 -10.45 -6.35 -6.97
CA PHE A 196 -10.62 -5.35 -8.02
C PHE A 196 -10.42 -3.97 -7.39
N GLN A 197 -9.49 -3.18 -7.93
CA GLN A 197 -9.18 -1.85 -7.43
C GLN A 197 -8.96 -0.85 -8.56
N ASP A 198 -9.50 0.36 -8.38
CA ASP A 198 -9.29 1.49 -9.28
C ASP A 198 -8.57 2.58 -8.51
N ILE A 199 -7.27 2.76 -8.81
CA ILE A 199 -6.37 3.71 -8.14
C ILE A 199 -6.02 4.80 -9.12
N LYS A 200 -6.51 6.02 -8.86
CA LYS A 200 -6.40 7.16 -9.78
C LYS A 200 -5.78 8.37 -9.13
N ASP A 201 -4.99 9.10 -9.94
CA ASP A 201 -4.55 10.43 -9.60
C ASP A 201 -5.75 11.39 -9.56
N LYS A 202 -5.86 12.16 -8.47
CA LYS A 202 -6.91 13.18 -8.24
C LYS A 202 -6.38 14.61 -8.16
N MET A 203 -5.11 14.82 -8.39
CA MET A 203 -4.53 16.14 -8.39
C MET A 203 -4.80 16.83 -9.75
N ARG A 204 -5.80 17.68 -9.79
CA ARG A 204 -6.21 18.36 -11.03
C ARG A 204 -5.24 19.47 -11.45
N TYR A 205 -4.66 20.17 -10.49
CA TYR A 205 -3.74 21.26 -10.74
C TYR A 205 -2.46 21.06 -9.95
N GLU A 206 -1.32 21.28 -10.58
CA GLU A 206 0.00 21.25 -9.98
C GLU A 206 0.69 22.62 -10.13
N LYS A 207 1.60 22.93 -9.20
CA LYS A 207 2.41 24.13 -9.32
C LYS A 207 3.35 23.98 -10.51
N SER A 208 3.40 25.00 -11.35
CA SER A 208 4.37 25.07 -12.45
C SER A 208 5.80 24.97 -11.87
N GLN A 209 6.56 23.97 -12.32
CA GLN A 209 7.99 23.88 -11.99
C GLN A 209 8.84 24.75 -12.92
N ASN A 210 8.21 25.45 -13.86
CA ASN A 210 8.93 26.28 -14.83
C ASN A 210 9.10 27.70 -14.28
N THR A 211 10.31 28.01 -13.85
CA THR A 211 10.72 29.30 -13.30
C THR A 211 10.48 30.48 -14.24
N TYR A 212 10.26 30.25 -15.54
CA TYR A 212 10.04 31.29 -16.57
C TYR A 212 8.57 31.64 -16.79
N VAL A 213 7.62 30.88 -16.25
CA VAL A 213 6.17 31.06 -16.51
C VAL A 213 5.44 31.67 -15.32
N GLY A 214 6.12 31.95 -14.21
CA GLY A 214 5.54 32.48 -12.97
C GLY A 214 4.82 31.43 -12.13
N ASP A 215 4.28 31.81 -10.97
CA ASP A 215 3.56 30.94 -10.01
C ASP A 215 2.20 30.42 -10.53
N GLY A 216 2.13 30.03 -11.81
CA GLY A 216 0.93 29.49 -12.44
C GLY A 216 0.61 28.06 -11.96
N MET A 217 -0.69 27.78 -11.83
CA MET A 217 -1.21 26.41 -11.67
C MET A 217 -1.42 25.80 -13.04
N ASN A 218 -0.72 24.71 -13.35
CA ASN A 218 -0.92 23.96 -14.60
C ASN A 218 -1.90 22.81 -14.35
N GLU A 219 -2.69 22.49 -15.38
CA GLU A 219 -3.54 21.29 -15.33
C GLU A 219 -2.65 20.05 -15.38
N ASN A 220 -2.83 19.16 -14.38
CA ASN A 220 -2.07 17.92 -14.29
C ASN A 220 -2.53 16.95 -15.37
N ILE A 221 -1.63 16.58 -16.27
CA ILE A 221 -1.89 15.67 -17.39
C ILE A 221 -2.22 14.24 -16.94
N THR A 222 -1.85 13.86 -15.72
CA THR A 222 -2.15 12.54 -15.14
C THR A 222 -3.48 12.51 -14.37
N TYR A 223 -4.19 13.64 -14.28
CA TYR A 223 -5.47 13.73 -13.59
C TYR A 223 -6.48 12.71 -14.11
N GLY A 224 -7.06 11.94 -13.19
CA GLY A 224 -8.04 10.89 -13.49
C GLY A 224 -7.48 9.61 -14.09
N GLN A 225 -6.18 9.55 -14.37
CA GLN A 225 -5.53 8.34 -14.88
C GLN A 225 -5.20 7.36 -13.75
N ARG A 226 -5.18 6.07 -14.09
CA ARG A 226 -4.73 5.02 -13.16
C ARG A 226 -3.24 5.13 -12.92
N LEU A 227 -2.84 4.89 -11.67
CA LEU A 227 -1.43 4.82 -11.31
C LEU A 227 -0.74 3.66 -12.03
N PRO A 228 0.47 3.87 -12.57
CA PRO A 228 1.23 2.81 -13.20
C PRO A 228 1.79 1.80 -12.18
N ASN A 229 2.19 0.63 -12.69
CA ASN A 229 2.80 -0.47 -11.95
C ASN A 229 1.92 -1.05 -10.82
N ILE A 230 0.62 -0.83 -10.89
CA ILE A 230 -0.34 -1.36 -9.92
C ILE A 230 -1.42 -2.14 -10.65
N PRO A 231 -1.52 -3.47 -10.46
CA PRO A 231 -2.60 -4.26 -11.03
C PRO A 231 -3.96 -3.80 -10.49
N TYR A 232 -4.94 -3.66 -11.38
CA TYR A 232 -6.30 -3.29 -10.97
C TYR A 232 -7.18 -4.51 -10.70
N PHE A 233 -6.79 -5.69 -11.18
CA PHE A 233 -7.46 -6.94 -10.88
C PHE A 233 -6.43 -8.05 -10.70
N PHE A 234 -6.58 -8.80 -9.63
CA PHE A 234 -5.80 -10.01 -9.37
C PHE A 234 -6.62 -10.99 -8.51
N MET A 235 -6.29 -12.26 -8.64
CA MET A 235 -6.92 -13.32 -7.86
C MET A 235 -5.92 -14.42 -7.50
N ASN A 236 -6.19 -15.10 -6.41
CA ASN A 236 -5.50 -16.31 -6.01
C ASN A 236 -6.51 -17.40 -5.73
N GLY A 237 -6.15 -18.64 -6.04
CA GLY A 237 -6.92 -19.82 -5.74
C GLY A 237 -6.04 -20.89 -5.13
N HIS A 238 -6.62 -21.64 -4.20
CA HIS A 238 -5.98 -22.75 -3.54
C HIS A 238 -6.95 -23.91 -3.44
N ALA A 239 -6.49 -25.12 -3.70
CA ALA A 239 -7.26 -26.34 -3.49
C ALA A 239 -6.35 -27.42 -2.90
N ASP A 240 -6.78 -28.07 -1.84
CA ASP A 240 -6.13 -29.23 -1.30
C ASP A 240 -7.12 -30.40 -1.14
N TYR A 241 -6.63 -31.60 -1.46
CA TYR A 241 -7.36 -32.82 -1.23
C TYR A 241 -6.50 -33.83 -0.50
N ASN A 242 -7.00 -34.33 0.64
CA ASN A 242 -6.34 -35.31 1.49
C ASN A 242 -7.01 -36.66 1.35
N PHE A 243 -6.29 -37.62 0.77
CA PHE A 243 -6.66 -39.03 0.75
C PHE A 243 -6.25 -39.65 2.09
N LEU A 244 -7.23 -39.79 2.99
CA LEU A 244 -7.00 -40.42 4.29
C LEU A 244 -6.94 -41.95 4.14
N ASP A 245 -6.11 -42.60 4.97
CA ASP A 245 -5.87 -44.05 4.96
C ASP A 245 -5.36 -44.60 3.61
N PHE A 246 -4.58 -43.78 2.87
CA PHE A 246 -4.04 -44.13 1.55
C PHE A 246 -3.06 -45.32 1.65
N GLY A 247 -3.42 -46.43 1.03
CA GLY A 247 -2.64 -47.66 1.01
C GLY A 247 -2.57 -48.41 2.35
N LYS A 248 -2.56 -47.73 3.49
CA LYS A 248 -2.54 -48.31 4.84
C LYS A 248 -3.21 -47.36 5.82
N LYS A 249 -3.94 -47.90 6.80
CA LYS A 249 -4.58 -47.12 7.87
C LYS A 249 -3.57 -46.23 8.59
N GLY A 250 -3.91 -44.95 8.71
CA GLY A 250 -3.08 -43.92 9.33
C GLY A 250 -2.14 -43.19 8.37
N ASN A 251 -2.00 -43.64 7.11
CA ASN A 251 -1.25 -42.92 6.10
C ASN A 251 -2.15 -41.88 5.40
N SER A 252 -1.57 -40.79 4.92
CA SER A 252 -2.29 -39.82 4.10
C SER A 252 -1.46 -39.42 2.88
N LEU A 253 -2.16 -39.16 1.77
CA LEU A 253 -1.60 -38.53 0.58
C LEU A 253 -2.33 -37.21 0.36
N SER A 254 -1.59 -36.15 0.23
CA SER A 254 -2.14 -34.80 -0.01
C SER A 254 -1.80 -34.33 -1.41
N LEU A 255 -2.80 -33.80 -2.11
CA LEU A 255 -2.66 -33.11 -3.39
C LEU A 255 -3.00 -31.63 -3.17
N ASN A 256 -2.06 -30.74 -3.50
CA ASN A 256 -2.23 -29.30 -3.36
C ASN A 256 -2.10 -28.65 -4.73
N TYR A 257 -2.94 -27.64 -4.98
CA TYR A 257 -2.91 -26.84 -6.20
C TYR A 257 -3.10 -25.35 -5.86
N ASP A 258 -2.15 -24.53 -6.30
CA ASP A 258 -2.18 -23.10 -6.13
C ASP A 258 -2.18 -22.42 -7.49
N VAL A 259 -2.99 -21.35 -7.63
CA VAL A 259 -3.05 -20.54 -8.83
C VAL A 259 -3.07 -19.06 -8.45
N GLN A 260 -2.28 -18.26 -9.17
CA GLN A 260 -2.30 -16.81 -9.09
C GLN A 260 -2.54 -16.24 -10.49
N TYR A 261 -3.44 -15.28 -10.57
CA TYR A 261 -3.71 -14.52 -11.78
C TYR A 261 -3.57 -13.02 -11.49
N ILE A 262 -2.82 -12.33 -12.33
CA ILE A 262 -2.66 -10.87 -12.31
C ILE A 262 -3.05 -10.39 -13.70
N HIS A 263 -4.04 -9.50 -13.77
CA HIS A 263 -4.48 -8.92 -15.03
C HIS A 263 -3.49 -7.87 -15.53
N ASP A 264 -3.49 -7.60 -16.82
CA ASP A 264 -2.63 -6.60 -17.47
C ASP A 264 -2.74 -5.24 -16.75
N TYR A 265 -1.60 -4.60 -16.54
CA TYR A 265 -1.53 -3.28 -15.93
C TYR A 265 -0.53 -2.39 -16.69
N TYR A 266 -0.65 -1.09 -16.51
CA TYR A 266 0.19 -0.13 -17.22
C TYR A 266 1.52 0.09 -16.51
N LEU A 267 2.61 0.18 -17.28
CA LEU A 267 3.94 0.50 -16.76
C LEU A 267 4.16 2.02 -16.65
N SER A 268 3.35 2.84 -17.32
CA SER A 268 3.38 4.30 -17.27
C SER A 268 1.96 4.85 -17.27
N PHE A 269 1.79 6.15 -17.01
CA PHE A 269 0.50 6.81 -17.15
C PHE A 269 -0.02 6.73 -18.58
N THR A 270 -1.27 6.33 -18.75
CA THR A 270 -1.88 6.03 -20.07
C THR A 270 -1.94 7.22 -21.02
N GLY A 271 -1.88 8.45 -20.52
CA GLY A 271 -1.86 9.67 -21.35
C GLY A 271 -0.50 10.04 -21.94
N LEU A 272 0.59 9.42 -21.51
CA LEU A 272 1.96 9.76 -21.91
C LEU A 272 2.52 8.87 -23.04
N GLY A 273 1.68 8.16 -23.78
CA GLY A 273 2.05 7.45 -25.00
C GLY A 273 2.65 6.05 -24.83
N ALA A 274 2.92 5.60 -23.63
CA ALA A 274 3.38 4.24 -23.38
C ALA A 274 2.17 3.32 -23.11
N LYS A 275 1.70 2.61 -24.13
CA LYS A 275 0.82 1.46 -23.92
C LYS A 275 1.65 0.34 -23.32
N ALA A 276 1.14 -0.32 -22.28
CA ALA A 276 1.71 -1.59 -21.86
C ALA A 276 1.67 -2.54 -23.06
N THR A 277 2.81 -2.99 -23.51
CA THR A 277 2.89 -4.09 -24.46
C THR A 277 2.41 -5.35 -23.74
N LYS A 278 1.42 -6.02 -24.35
CA LYS A 278 0.97 -7.34 -23.93
C LYS A 278 2.13 -8.33 -23.93
#